data_5a02f18bde0bc00fe0a6a3703f47afc8
#
_entry.id   5a02f18bde0bc00fe0a6a3703f47afc8
#
_cell.length_a   1.000
_cell.length_b   1.000
_cell.length_c   1.000
_cell.angle_alpha   90.00
_cell.angle_beta   90.00
_cell.angle_gamma   90.00
#
_symmetry.space_group_name_H-M   'P 1'
#
loop_
_entity.id
_entity.type
_entity.pdbx_description
1 polymer ?
#
loop_
_entity_poly.entity_id
_entity_poly.type
_entity_poly.pdbx_seq_one_letter_code
_entity_poly.pdbx_strand_id
1 'polypeptide(L)'
;VPEDQLIWAQQQLASTEAQKARARFVVGHLPLAGVGLGKDRPGEVLERGGALQALMDAAGVQAYISGHHHTWFSSRRGQLDLIQLGALGSGPRRLLHGEAPAQQTFTLLEIDGGRGTLRETTYAVSTGRPLSWSTLPLRLNTRAGVLQRNASERLLRG
;
A
#
# COMPACT_ATOMS: atom_id res chain seq x y z
N VAL A 1 -2.19 -11.91 -11.61
CA VAL A 1 -3.32 -12.45 -10.84
C VAL A 1 -4.10 -13.39 -11.72
N PRO A 2 -4.37 -14.64 -11.30
CA PRO A 2 -5.23 -15.56 -12.02
C PRO A 2 -6.64 -14.99 -12.25
N GLU A 3 -7.30 -15.43 -13.32
CA GLU A 3 -8.62 -14.91 -13.73
C GLU A 3 -9.71 -15.22 -12.68
N ASP A 4 -9.69 -16.43 -12.15
CA ASP A 4 -10.61 -16.89 -11.11
C ASP A 4 -10.51 -16.04 -9.84
N GLN A 5 -9.28 -15.61 -9.47
CA GLN A 5 -9.08 -14.71 -8.34
C GLN A 5 -9.58 -13.28 -8.61
N LEU A 6 -9.48 -12.79 -9.85
CA LEU A 6 -10.06 -11.50 -10.22
C LEU A 6 -11.59 -11.55 -10.16
N ILE A 7 -12.19 -12.63 -10.66
CA ILE A 7 -13.64 -12.84 -10.60
C ILE A 7 -14.10 -12.93 -9.15
N TRP A 8 -13.39 -13.71 -8.31
CA TRP A 8 -13.71 -13.80 -6.89
C TRP A 8 -13.62 -12.43 -6.20
N ALA A 9 -12.56 -11.67 -6.43
CA ALA A 9 -12.37 -10.33 -5.85
C ALA A 9 -13.50 -9.38 -6.28
N GLN A 10 -13.91 -9.43 -7.55
CA GLN A 10 -15.03 -8.65 -8.06
C GLN A 10 -16.33 -9.00 -7.33
N GLN A 11 -16.62 -10.28 -7.14
CA GLN A 11 -17.81 -10.74 -6.42
C GLN A 11 -17.80 -10.28 -4.96
N GLN A 12 -16.64 -10.39 -4.26
CA GLN A 12 -16.52 -9.92 -2.88
C GLN A 12 -16.74 -8.41 -2.76
N LEU A 13 -16.14 -7.63 -3.64
CA LEU A 13 -16.28 -6.17 -3.65
C LEU A 13 -17.68 -5.70 -4.06
N ALA A 14 -18.43 -6.51 -4.81
CA ALA A 14 -19.81 -6.25 -5.19
C ALA A 14 -20.83 -6.72 -4.13
N SER A 15 -20.39 -7.42 -3.07
CA SER A 15 -21.30 -7.90 -2.02
C SER A 15 -22.01 -6.76 -1.29
N THR A 16 -23.18 -7.05 -0.72
CA THR A 16 -23.97 -6.07 0.05
C THR A 16 -23.17 -5.51 1.24
N GLU A 17 -22.37 -6.36 1.91
CA GLU A 17 -21.52 -6.01 3.02
C GLU A 17 -20.43 -5.02 2.59
N ALA A 18 -19.74 -5.32 1.49
CA ALA A 18 -18.71 -4.45 0.94
C ALA A 18 -19.28 -3.10 0.49
N GLN A 19 -20.46 -3.10 -0.14
CA GLN A 19 -21.09 -1.86 -0.64
C GLN A 19 -21.58 -0.96 0.51
N LYS A 20 -21.97 -1.52 1.65
CA LYS A 20 -22.37 -0.77 2.85
C LYS A 20 -21.19 -0.35 3.73
N ALA A 21 -20.01 -0.90 3.49
CA ALA A 21 -18.84 -0.60 4.29
C ALA A 21 -18.35 0.84 4.09
N ARG A 22 -17.95 1.50 5.19
CA ARG A 22 -17.36 2.85 5.19
C ARG A 22 -16.01 2.92 4.48
N ALA A 23 -15.30 1.82 4.45
CA ALA A 23 -14.03 1.71 3.74
C ALA A 23 -13.80 0.24 3.32
N ARG A 24 -13.16 0.06 2.19
CA ARG A 24 -12.78 -1.24 1.64
C ARG A 24 -11.27 -1.30 1.49
N PHE A 25 -10.68 -2.36 2.00
CA PHE A 25 -9.24 -2.62 1.90
C PHE A 25 -9.02 -3.96 1.23
N VAL A 26 -8.02 -4.02 0.35
CA VAL A 26 -7.55 -5.27 -0.24
C VAL A 26 -6.14 -5.52 0.26
N VAL A 27 -5.89 -6.72 0.76
CA VAL A 27 -4.59 -7.14 1.26
C VAL A 27 -4.01 -8.22 0.35
N GLY A 28 -2.77 -8.02 -0.07
CA GLY A 28 -2.05 -8.99 -0.89
C GLY A 28 -0.58 -9.06 -0.49
N HIS A 29 0.13 -10.10 -0.95
CA HIS A 29 1.55 -10.23 -0.65
C HIS A 29 2.41 -9.37 -1.58
N LEU A 30 2.27 -9.55 -2.89
CA LEU A 30 3.04 -8.80 -3.90
C LEU A 30 2.46 -7.39 -4.12
N PRO A 31 3.30 -6.36 -4.18
CA PRO A 31 2.83 -5.01 -4.46
C PRO A 31 2.48 -4.80 -5.94
N LEU A 32 1.73 -3.73 -6.22
CA LEU A 32 1.40 -3.28 -7.59
C LEU A 32 2.52 -2.50 -8.27
N ALA A 33 3.49 -2.01 -7.49
CA ALA A 33 4.64 -1.27 -7.99
C ALA A 33 5.87 -1.54 -7.13
N GLY A 34 7.05 -1.49 -7.73
CA GLY A 34 8.30 -1.72 -7.04
C GLY A 34 8.73 -0.51 -6.21
N VAL A 35 8.98 -0.69 -4.91
CA VAL A 35 9.47 0.39 -4.04
C VAL A 35 10.78 0.05 -3.32
N GLY A 36 11.10 -1.23 -3.14
CA GLY A 36 12.33 -1.65 -2.52
C GLY A 36 13.51 -1.67 -3.48
N LEU A 37 14.69 -1.30 -3.00
CA LEU A 37 15.92 -1.37 -3.79
C LEU A 37 16.14 -2.79 -4.32
N GLY A 38 16.35 -2.92 -5.66
CA GLY A 38 16.49 -4.20 -6.35
C GLY A 38 15.18 -4.97 -6.57
N LYS A 39 14.02 -4.40 -6.19
CA LYS A 39 12.70 -5.03 -6.29
C LYS A 39 11.79 -4.42 -7.36
N ASP A 40 12.22 -3.38 -8.05
CA ASP A 40 11.45 -2.77 -9.14
C ASP A 40 11.72 -3.49 -10.47
N ARG A 41 11.28 -4.75 -10.56
CA ARG A 41 11.50 -5.64 -11.70
C ARG A 41 10.39 -6.70 -11.82
N PRO A 42 10.26 -7.38 -12.99
CA PRO A 42 9.35 -8.50 -13.17
C PRO A 42 9.58 -9.60 -12.12
N GLY A 43 8.50 -10.27 -11.70
CA GLY A 43 8.52 -11.30 -10.65
C GLY A 43 8.49 -10.76 -9.22
N GLU A 44 8.78 -9.47 -9.01
CA GLU A 44 8.76 -8.83 -7.69
C GLU A 44 7.50 -7.98 -7.45
N VAL A 45 6.71 -7.77 -8.49
CA VAL A 45 5.44 -7.07 -8.46
C VAL A 45 4.34 -7.96 -9.03
N LEU A 46 3.10 -7.62 -8.73
CA LEU A 46 1.95 -8.40 -9.13
C LEU A 46 1.79 -8.38 -10.67
N GLU A 47 1.90 -9.53 -11.30
CA GLU A 47 1.56 -9.68 -12.72
C GLU A 47 0.08 -9.37 -12.95
N ARG A 48 -0.26 -8.73 -14.08
CA ARG A 48 -1.61 -8.22 -14.35
C ARG A 48 -2.15 -7.29 -13.26
N GLY A 49 -1.26 -6.60 -12.54
CA GLY A 49 -1.61 -5.67 -11.47
C GLY A 49 -2.53 -4.52 -11.93
N GLY A 50 -2.46 -4.13 -13.21
CA GLY A 50 -3.36 -3.12 -13.78
C GLY A 50 -4.83 -3.55 -13.81
N ALA A 51 -5.13 -4.83 -14.08
CA ALA A 51 -6.50 -5.34 -14.05
C ALA A 51 -7.07 -5.33 -12.62
N LEU A 52 -6.27 -5.75 -11.64
CA LEU A 52 -6.68 -5.70 -10.23
C LEU A 52 -6.84 -4.25 -9.77
N GLN A 53 -5.96 -3.34 -10.17
CA GLN A 53 -6.12 -1.93 -9.84
C GLN A 53 -7.41 -1.35 -10.41
N ALA A 54 -7.72 -1.59 -11.68
CA ALA A 54 -8.95 -1.10 -12.30
C ALA A 54 -10.20 -1.62 -11.57
N LEU A 55 -10.18 -2.88 -11.15
CA LEU A 55 -11.23 -3.48 -10.34
C LEU A 55 -11.39 -2.75 -9.00
N MET A 56 -10.28 -2.50 -8.30
CA MET A 56 -10.29 -1.82 -7.00
C MET A 56 -10.72 -0.36 -7.11
N ASP A 57 -10.27 0.35 -8.14
CA ASP A 57 -10.69 1.74 -8.40
C ASP A 57 -12.20 1.81 -8.67
N ALA A 58 -12.73 0.90 -9.51
CA ALA A 58 -14.17 0.83 -9.82
C ALA A 58 -15.03 0.49 -8.59
N ALA A 59 -14.50 -0.31 -7.68
CA ALA A 59 -15.18 -0.70 -6.44
C ALA A 59 -14.99 0.30 -5.29
N GLY A 60 -14.30 1.43 -5.51
CA GLY A 60 -14.04 2.42 -4.47
C GLY A 60 -13.17 1.90 -3.32
N VAL A 61 -12.23 1.00 -3.59
CA VAL A 61 -11.29 0.49 -2.58
C VAL A 61 -10.42 1.63 -2.07
N GLN A 62 -10.31 1.77 -0.75
CA GLN A 62 -9.49 2.80 -0.11
C GLN A 62 -8.00 2.55 -0.33
N ALA A 63 -7.56 1.33 -0.04
CA ALA A 63 -6.15 1.00 -0.17
C ALA A 63 -5.92 -0.47 -0.54
N TYR A 64 -4.84 -0.69 -1.29
CA TYR A 64 -4.19 -1.97 -1.45
C TYR A 64 -2.98 -2.03 -0.50
N ILE A 65 -3.00 -2.98 0.43
CA ILE A 65 -1.97 -3.17 1.44
C ILE A 65 -1.11 -4.36 1.03
N SER A 66 0.20 -4.18 0.96
CA SER A 66 1.13 -5.24 0.52
C SER A 66 2.44 -5.23 1.29
N GLY A 67 3.16 -6.35 1.24
CA GLY A 67 4.48 -6.54 1.84
C GLY A 67 5.56 -6.82 0.80
N HIS A 68 6.24 -7.98 0.93
CA HIS A 68 7.23 -8.56 0.01
C HIS A 68 8.53 -7.76 -0.16
N HIS A 69 8.46 -6.47 -0.36
CA HIS A 69 9.66 -5.64 -0.59
C HIS A 69 10.41 -5.30 0.69
N HIS A 70 9.83 -5.57 1.86
CA HIS A 70 10.45 -5.25 3.15
C HIS A 70 10.86 -3.77 3.27
N THR A 71 10.09 -2.89 2.62
CA THR A 71 10.34 -1.46 2.55
C THR A 71 9.03 -0.73 2.77
N TRP A 72 9.00 0.17 3.75
CA TRP A 72 7.83 0.99 3.97
C TRP A 72 7.78 2.16 2.97
N PHE A 73 6.68 2.25 2.24
CA PHE A 73 6.33 3.43 1.44
C PHE A 73 4.82 3.47 1.22
N SER A 74 4.20 4.56 1.63
CA SER A 74 2.77 4.77 1.40
C SER A 74 2.58 5.82 0.33
N SER A 75 1.83 5.46 -0.70
CA SER A 75 1.69 6.27 -1.92
C SER A 75 0.30 6.16 -2.50
N ARG A 76 0.05 6.97 -3.52
CA ARG A 76 -1.17 6.94 -4.32
C ARG A 76 -0.85 6.76 -5.78
N ARG A 77 -1.66 5.94 -6.45
CA ARG A 77 -1.70 5.80 -7.90
C ARG A 77 -3.16 5.86 -8.37
N GLY A 78 -3.50 6.90 -9.13
CA GLY A 78 -4.91 7.17 -9.43
C GLY A 78 -5.70 7.50 -8.17
N GLN A 79 -6.78 6.78 -7.94
CA GLN A 79 -7.61 6.91 -6.74
C GLN A 79 -7.18 5.97 -5.60
N LEU A 80 -6.40 4.94 -5.88
CA LEU A 80 -6.03 3.89 -4.93
C LEU A 80 -4.82 4.28 -4.11
N ASP A 81 -4.92 4.15 -2.79
CA ASP A 81 -3.76 4.19 -1.92
C ASP A 81 -2.99 2.86 -2.00
N LEU A 82 -1.68 2.93 -2.11
CA LEU A 82 -0.78 1.79 -2.09
C LEU A 82 0.02 1.84 -0.79
N ILE A 83 -0.34 1.01 0.19
CA ILE A 83 0.35 0.95 1.48
C ILE A 83 1.30 -0.24 1.44
N GLN A 84 2.57 0.02 1.18
CA GLN A 84 3.60 -1.01 1.19
C GLN A 84 4.29 -1.04 2.54
N LEU A 85 4.21 -2.22 3.17
CA LEU A 85 4.68 -2.42 4.53
C LEU A 85 6.15 -2.83 4.54
N GLY A 86 6.88 -2.35 5.54
CA GLY A 86 8.22 -2.83 5.84
C GLY A 86 8.20 -4.22 6.49
N ALA A 87 9.38 -4.77 6.75
CA ALA A 87 9.52 -6.03 7.44
C ALA A 87 9.53 -5.83 8.95
N LEU A 88 8.74 -6.61 9.69
CA LEU A 88 8.78 -6.66 11.13
C LEU A 88 9.91 -7.58 11.63
N GLY A 89 10.10 -8.73 11.00
CA GLY A 89 10.92 -9.84 11.50
C GLY A 89 12.19 -10.16 10.74
N SER A 90 12.40 -9.68 9.50
CA SER A 90 13.57 -10.05 8.70
C SER A 90 13.96 -8.99 7.69
N GLY A 91 15.20 -9.02 7.24
CA GLY A 91 15.80 -8.41 6.07
C GLY A 91 15.21 -7.11 5.53
N PRO A 92 15.14 -6.00 6.30
CA PRO A 92 14.61 -4.76 5.79
C PRO A 92 15.45 -4.28 4.59
N ARG A 93 14.80 -3.59 3.65
CA ARG A 93 15.44 -3.05 2.44
C ARG A 93 15.32 -1.55 2.40
N ARG A 94 16.29 -0.93 1.75
CA ARG A 94 16.22 0.50 1.44
C ARG A 94 15.12 0.77 0.41
N LEU A 95 14.54 1.95 0.51
CA LEU A 95 13.65 2.46 -0.51
C LEU A 95 14.41 2.63 -1.84
N LEU A 96 13.75 2.37 -2.95
CA LEU A 96 14.25 2.66 -4.29
C LEU A 96 14.59 4.16 -4.38
N HIS A 97 15.81 4.48 -4.79
CA HIS A 97 16.33 5.85 -4.82
C HIS A 97 16.30 6.60 -3.48
N GLY A 98 16.09 5.89 -2.35
CA GLY A 98 16.06 6.49 -1.03
C GLY A 98 17.43 6.48 -0.36
N GLU A 99 17.72 7.49 0.46
CA GLU A 99 18.95 7.59 1.24
C GLU A 99 18.79 7.03 2.66
N ALA A 100 17.55 7.02 3.16
CA ALA A 100 17.26 6.51 4.50
C ALA A 100 17.71 5.05 4.67
N PRO A 101 18.30 4.69 5.81
CA PRO A 101 18.74 3.33 6.09
C PRO A 101 17.55 2.37 6.12
N ALA A 102 17.80 1.11 5.72
CA ALA A 102 16.84 0.05 5.88
C ALA A 102 16.61 -0.23 7.37
N GLN A 103 15.35 -0.38 7.76
CA GLN A 103 14.98 -0.67 9.14
C GLN A 103 13.71 -1.51 9.23
N GLN A 104 13.62 -2.31 10.28
CA GLN A 104 12.41 -3.08 10.57
C GLN A 104 11.30 -2.14 11.04
N THR A 105 10.10 -2.32 10.51
CA THR A 105 8.96 -1.47 10.81
C THR A 105 7.67 -2.26 10.95
N PHE A 106 6.73 -1.69 11.69
CA PHE A 106 5.32 -2.06 11.66
C PHE A 106 4.46 -0.82 11.49
N THR A 107 3.28 -0.97 10.94
CA THR A 107 2.37 0.13 10.63
C THR A 107 1.04 -0.08 11.32
N LEU A 108 0.57 0.96 12.01
CA LEU A 108 -0.76 1.04 12.58
C LEU A 108 -1.65 1.85 11.63
N LEU A 109 -2.80 1.28 11.27
CA LEU A 109 -3.86 1.95 10.52
C LEU A 109 -5.04 2.20 11.46
N GLU A 110 -5.34 3.46 11.71
CA GLU A 110 -6.47 3.88 12.52
C GLU A 110 -7.59 4.41 11.63
N ILE A 111 -8.75 3.77 11.70
CA ILE A 111 -9.92 4.11 10.89
C ILE A 111 -10.96 4.74 11.80
N ASP A 112 -11.22 6.03 11.61
CA ASP A 112 -12.31 6.73 12.29
C ASP A 112 -13.52 6.85 11.34
N GLY A 113 -14.46 5.93 11.52
CA GLY A 113 -15.69 5.92 10.72
C GLY A 113 -16.60 7.12 10.99
N GLY A 114 -16.52 7.75 12.16
CA GLY A 114 -17.30 8.94 12.52
C GLY A 114 -16.79 10.19 11.82
N ARG A 115 -15.47 10.39 11.82
CA ARG A 115 -14.80 11.48 11.12
C ARG A 115 -14.55 11.19 9.64
N GLY A 116 -14.67 9.94 9.22
CA GLY A 116 -14.35 9.54 7.86
C GLY A 116 -12.86 9.66 7.53
N THR A 117 -11.99 9.32 8.47
CA THR A 117 -10.52 9.46 8.28
C THR A 117 -9.79 8.12 8.45
N LEU A 118 -8.69 7.99 7.72
CA LEU A 118 -7.66 6.97 7.86
C LEU A 118 -6.36 7.64 8.28
N ARG A 119 -5.81 7.25 9.43
CA ARG A 119 -4.50 7.65 9.89
C ARG A 119 -3.53 6.46 9.79
N GLU A 120 -2.36 6.72 9.26
CA GLU A 120 -1.28 5.75 9.11
C GLU A 120 -0.06 6.20 9.91
N THR A 121 0.38 5.36 10.85
CA THR A 121 1.58 5.60 11.65
C THR A 121 2.49 4.39 11.56
N THR A 122 3.70 4.59 11.05
CA THR A 122 4.70 3.54 10.94
C THR A 122 5.79 3.74 11.98
N TYR A 123 6.14 2.68 12.68
CA TYR A 123 7.08 2.67 13.79
C TYR A 123 8.35 1.91 13.43
N ALA A 124 9.50 2.41 13.87
CA ALA A 124 10.74 1.65 13.86
C ALA A 124 10.71 0.62 14.99
N VAL A 125 10.96 -0.65 14.68
CA VAL A 125 10.95 -1.74 15.67
C VAL A 125 12.02 -1.52 16.73
N SER A 126 13.23 -1.08 16.32
CA SER A 126 14.38 -0.91 17.20
C SER A 126 14.19 0.15 18.30
N THR A 127 13.33 1.14 18.06
CA THR A 127 13.13 2.25 18.99
C THR A 127 11.71 2.37 19.53
N GLY A 128 10.75 1.69 18.90
CA GLY A 128 9.32 1.87 19.19
C GLY A 128 8.78 3.27 18.85
N ARG A 129 9.55 4.09 18.14
CA ARG A 129 9.16 5.47 17.80
C ARG A 129 8.56 5.56 16.40
N PRO A 130 7.60 6.47 16.18
CA PRO A 130 7.06 6.71 14.86
C PRO A 130 8.13 7.27 13.93
N LEU A 131 8.11 6.81 12.69
CA LEU A 131 8.95 7.34 11.62
C LEU A 131 8.34 8.64 11.07
N SER A 132 9.21 9.59 10.79
CA SER A 132 8.78 10.84 10.14
C SER A 132 8.48 10.59 8.66
N TRP A 133 7.33 11.03 8.20
CA TRP A 133 6.97 11.04 6.78
C TRP A 133 7.91 11.88 5.92
N SER A 134 8.58 12.89 6.52
CA SER A 134 9.57 13.72 5.81
C SER A 134 10.81 12.94 5.34
N THR A 135 11.06 11.75 5.88
CA THR A 135 12.15 10.87 5.43
C THR A 135 11.84 10.18 4.11
N LEU A 136 10.59 10.18 3.67
CA LEU A 136 10.16 9.61 2.41
C LEU A 136 10.12 10.67 1.31
N PRO A 137 10.52 10.36 0.06
CA PRO A 137 10.41 11.28 -1.05
C PRO A 137 8.94 11.59 -1.37
N LEU A 138 8.66 12.81 -1.85
CA LEU A 138 7.31 13.19 -2.30
C LEU A 138 6.85 12.40 -3.52
N ARG A 139 7.80 11.99 -4.35
CA ARG A 139 7.56 11.18 -5.55
C ARG A 139 8.61 10.09 -5.65
N LEU A 140 8.18 8.93 -6.09
CA LEU A 140 9.06 7.79 -6.35
C LEU A 140 8.85 7.33 -7.79
N ASN A 141 9.91 7.38 -8.59
CA ASN A 141 9.89 6.87 -9.96
C ASN A 141 10.08 5.36 -9.93
N THR A 142 9.15 4.63 -10.52
CA THR A 142 9.18 3.17 -10.64
C THR A 142 8.92 2.74 -12.08
N ARG A 143 9.18 1.48 -12.39
CA ARG A 143 8.82 0.91 -13.71
C ARG A 143 7.31 0.95 -13.98
N ALA A 144 6.50 0.92 -12.94
CA ALA A 144 5.03 1.03 -13.03
C ALA A 144 4.53 2.49 -13.12
N GLY A 145 5.43 3.47 -13.20
CA GLY A 145 5.13 4.89 -13.24
C GLY A 145 5.51 5.62 -11.96
N VAL A 146 5.10 6.88 -11.87
CA VAL A 146 5.39 7.74 -10.71
C VAL A 146 4.36 7.50 -9.61
N LEU A 147 4.85 7.17 -8.42
CA LEU A 147 4.05 7.11 -7.21
C LEU A 147 4.16 8.43 -6.45
N GLN A 148 3.04 8.96 -5.99
CA GLN A 148 3.02 10.15 -5.14
C GLN A 148 2.86 9.71 -3.68
N ARG A 149 3.71 10.22 -2.78
CA ARG A 149 3.62 9.94 -1.35
C ARG A 149 2.27 10.40 -0.79
N ASN A 150 1.63 9.56 0.01
CA ASN A 150 0.42 9.92 0.76
C ASN A 150 0.73 10.92 1.90
N ALA A 151 -0.32 11.53 2.44
CA ALA A 151 -0.30 12.13 3.77
C ALA A 151 -0.54 11.05 4.84
N SER A 152 -0.06 11.29 6.06
CA SER A 152 -0.25 10.38 7.19
C SER A 152 -1.73 10.25 7.61
N GLU A 153 -2.52 11.28 7.38
CA GLU A 153 -3.97 11.28 7.60
C GLU A 153 -4.68 11.66 6.31
N ARG A 154 -5.73 10.92 5.97
CA ARG A 154 -6.49 11.04 4.71
C ARG A 154 -7.96 10.80 4.95
N LEU A 155 -8.81 11.38 4.10
CA LEU A 155 -10.24 11.07 4.10
C LEU A 155 -10.48 9.65 3.58
N LEU A 156 -11.45 8.97 4.19
CA LEU A 156 -12.01 7.75 3.63
C LEU A 156 -12.81 8.10 2.36
N ARG A 157 -12.72 7.22 1.40
CA ARG A 157 -13.58 7.29 0.21
C ARG A 157 -14.87 6.53 0.56
N GLY A 158 -15.95 7.27 0.62
CA GLY A 158 -17.29 6.73 0.84
C GLY A 158 -17.82 5.95 -0.37
#